data_2482efc73c7151094c873e9f72d0d0a6
#
_entry.id   2482efc73c7151094c873e9f72d0d0a6
#
_cell.length_a   1.000
_cell.length_b   1.000
_cell.length_c   1.000
_cell.angle_alpha   90.00
_cell.angle_beta   90.00
_cell.angle_gamma   90.00
#
_symmetry.space_group_name_H-M   'P 1'
#
loop_
_entity.id
_entity.type
_entity.pdbx_description
1 polymer ?
#
loop_
_entity_poly.entity_id
_entity_poly.type
_entity_poly.pdbx_seq_one_letter_code
_entity_poly.pdbx_strand_id
1 'polypeptide(L)'
;MNPTTVFRLPLLFVLAYALILSGSLILVSYPDVSVRYPELSLAAYLSKVFAFQLIQLTGLFTLTSLFFYHYRITQLNRKTVLAVIGLTLFLYTANMILGSLKAEWLSHLMAKMIAEKAEFADVILLVKTTDIGLYLISFVLLGIATRLVAKYYLKVSHPAVIPDGKAPDIYALLFSCGMVYLMWMIALFLTAVITPYLPGGIPAPLSDNAYTTAAGLLISCGIIFIVVRQKFPVAGGILQIRPLVISVLLSTVLSILVMAAITAGTVYMVLLTSSFRHFGVTELWMMTAVSIALTLWISRAVTGVMFRR
;
A
#
# COMPACT_ATOMS: atom_id res chain seq x y z
N MET A 1 -28.17 -0.90 -10.04
CA MET A 1 -27.32 -0.25 -9.02
C MET A 1 -26.34 0.69 -9.71
N ASN A 2 -26.23 1.95 -9.26
CA ASN A 2 -25.22 2.86 -9.80
C ASN A 2 -23.81 2.36 -9.41
N PRO A 3 -22.82 2.34 -10.32
CA PRO A 3 -21.48 1.82 -10.07
C PRO A 3 -20.74 2.60 -8.98
N THR A 4 -21.11 3.87 -8.80
CA THR A 4 -20.59 4.70 -7.70
C THR A 4 -20.99 4.20 -6.30
N THR A 5 -21.99 3.29 -6.19
CA THR A 5 -22.42 2.75 -4.90
C THR A 5 -21.49 1.68 -4.35
N VAL A 6 -20.73 1.02 -5.24
CA VAL A 6 -19.85 -0.09 -4.91
C VAL A 6 -18.71 0.33 -3.97
N PHE A 7 -18.09 1.46 -4.23
CA PHE A 7 -16.94 1.95 -3.47
C PHE A 7 -17.32 2.92 -2.34
N ARG A 8 -18.60 3.26 -2.17
CA ARG A 8 -19.03 4.25 -1.16
C ARG A 8 -18.64 3.84 0.26
N LEU A 9 -18.89 2.59 0.63
CA LEU A 9 -18.57 2.10 1.98
C LEU A 9 -17.06 1.95 2.22
N PRO A 10 -16.25 1.35 1.31
CA PRO A 10 -14.80 1.38 1.41
C PRO A 10 -14.23 2.79 1.47
N LEU A 11 -14.73 3.72 0.65
CA LEU A 11 -14.29 5.10 0.65
C LEU A 11 -14.64 5.80 1.97
N LEU A 12 -15.86 5.58 2.49
CA LEU A 12 -16.28 6.08 3.80
C LEU A 12 -15.36 5.58 4.92
N PHE A 13 -14.99 4.30 4.88
CA PHE A 13 -14.06 3.71 5.84
C PHE A 13 -12.69 4.41 5.80
N VAL A 14 -12.13 4.56 4.60
CA VAL A 14 -10.81 5.18 4.41
C VAL A 14 -10.81 6.65 4.81
N LEU A 15 -11.86 7.41 4.44
CA LEU A 15 -12.02 8.81 4.83
C LEU A 15 -12.18 8.98 6.34
N ALA A 16 -13.01 8.13 6.98
CA ALA A 16 -13.17 8.15 8.43
C ALA A 16 -11.85 7.82 9.14
N TYR A 17 -11.13 6.82 8.65
CA TYR A 17 -9.81 6.46 9.18
C TYR A 17 -8.80 7.59 9.02
N ALA A 18 -8.74 8.21 7.85
CA ALA A 18 -7.86 9.36 7.59
C ALA A 18 -8.19 10.56 8.49
N LEU A 19 -9.46 10.84 8.74
CA LEU A 19 -9.89 11.93 9.65
C LEU A 19 -9.47 11.66 11.09
N ILE A 20 -9.70 10.45 11.60
CA ILE A 20 -9.31 10.06 12.97
C ILE A 20 -7.79 10.15 13.12
N LEU A 21 -7.05 9.61 12.14
CA LEU A 21 -5.60 9.64 12.13
C LEU A 21 -5.06 11.07 12.08
N SER A 22 -5.63 11.94 11.22
CA SER A 22 -5.26 13.36 11.13
C SER A 22 -5.50 14.09 12.44
N GLY A 23 -6.66 13.88 13.07
CA GLY A 23 -6.98 14.44 14.38
C GLY A 23 -5.97 14.01 15.44
N SER A 24 -5.62 12.74 15.50
CA SER A 24 -4.62 12.20 16.42
C SER A 24 -3.22 12.80 16.18
N LEU A 25 -2.79 12.91 14.93
CA LEU A 25 -1.49 13.51 14.58
C LEU A 25 -1.41 14.99 14.99
N ILE A 26 -2.49 15.74 14.81
CA ILE A 26 -2.55 17.17 15.16
C ILE A 26 -2.63 17.37 16.68
N LEU A 27 -3.49 16.61 17.36
CA LEU A 27 -3.80 16.84 18.77
C LEU A 27 -2.82 16.17 19.73
N VAL A 28 -2.23 15.04 19.33
CA VAL A 28 -1.37 14.24 20.22
C VAL A 28 0.09 14.31 19.78
N SER A 29 0.40 14.04 18.51
CA SER A 29 1.79 13.89 18.09
C SER A 29 2.49 15.21 17.78
N TYR A 30 1.81 16.17 17.16
CA TYR A 30 2.43 17.43 16.77
C TYR A 30 2.87 18.31 17.95
N PRO A 31 2.16 18.41 19.08
CA PRO A 31 2.63 19.16 20.24
C PRO A 31 4.00 18.71 20.73
N ASP A 32 4.22 17.40 20.85
CA ASP A 32 5.51 16.86 21.28
C ASP A 32 6.62 17.11 20.25
N VAL A 33 6.29 17.02 18.96
CA VAL A 33 7.25 17.28 17.87
C VAL A 33 7.60 18.76 17.81
N SER A 34 6.64 19.67 17.96
CA SER A 34 6.86 21.12 17.90
C SER A 34 7.74 21.64 19.04
N VAL A 35 7.72 20.98 20.20
CA VAL A 35 8.62 21.29 21.31
C VAL A 35 10.07 20.89 20.98
N ARG A 36 10.25 19.75 20.30
CA ARG A 36 11.61 19.25 19.95
C ARG A 36 12.20 19.93 18.71
N TYR A 37 11.34 20.35 17.79
CA TYR A 37 11.72 20.95 16.50
C TYR A 37 10.88 22.20 16.25
N PRO A 38 11.20 23.33 16.89
CA PRO A 38 10.40 24.57 16.84
C PRO A 38 10.27 25.16 15.43
N GLU A 39 11.25 24.92 14.55
CA GLU A 39 11.26 25.35 13.16
C GLU A 39 10.31 24.51 12.25
N LEU A 40 9.81 23.36 12.72
CA LEU A 40 8.95 22.50 11.92
C LEU A 40 7.50 22.99 12.00
N SER A 41 7.02 23.65 10.95
CA SER A 41 5.64 24.06 10.85
C SER A 41 4.66 22.85 10.81
N LEU A 42 3.44 23.04 11.29
CA LEU A 42 2.38 22.03 11.22
C LEU A 42 2.18 21.54 9.78
N ALA A 43 2.21 22.43 8.79
CA ALA A 43 2.05 22.07 7.39
C ALA A 43 3.16 21.17 6.87
N ALA A 44 4.42 21.46 7.24
CA ALA A 44 5.57 20.63 6.88
C ALA A 44 5.52 19.26 7.56
N TYR A 45 5.16 19.22 8.85
CA TYR A 45 4.96 17.98 9.59
C TYR A 45 3.89 17.09 8.94
N LEU A 46 2.70 17.67 8.70
CA LEU A 46 1.61 16.94 8.07
C LEU A 46 1.98 16.46 6.66
N SER A 47 2.65 17.29 5.85
CA SER A 47 3.08 16.87 4.52
C SER A 47 3.97 15.64 4.55
N LYS A 48 4.93 15.55 5.47
CA LYS A 48 5.80 14.38 5.61
C LYS A 48 5.05 13.14 6.07
N VAL A 49 4.21 13.28 7.10
CA VAL A 49 3.46 12.14 7.65
C VAL A 49 2.42 11.64 6.65
N PHE A 50 1.69 12.54 5.98
CA PHE A 50 0.70 12.17 4.98
C PHE A 50 1.30 11.51 3.74
N ALA A 51 2.53 11.83 3.37
CA ALA A 51 3.20 11.14 2.26
C ALA A 51 3.18 9.61 2.44
N PHE A 52 3.55 9.13 3.61
CA PHE A 52 3.50 7.70 3.94
C PHE A 52 2.07 7.19 4.14
N GLN A 53 1.22 7.97 4.79
CA GLN A 53 -0.17 7.60 5.05
C GLN A 53 -0.98 7.41 3.76
N LEU A 54 -0.75 8.18 2.71
CA LEU A 54 -1.42 8.03 1.43
C LEU A 54 -1.19 6.65 0.81
N ILE A 55 0.03 6.12 0.93
CA ILE A 55 0.35 4.76 0.47
C ILE A 55 -0.47 3.74 1.25
N GLN A 56 -0.51 3.88 2.58
CA GLN A 56 -1.29 2.99 3.45
C GLN A 56 -2.79 3.08 3.19
N LEU A 57 -3.33 4.29 3.00
CA LEU A 57 -4.74 4.50 2.67
C LEU A 57 -5.12 3.84 1.34
N THR A 58 -4.20 3.80 0.36
CA THR A 58 -4.41 3.08 -0.90
C THR A 58 -4.54 1.57 -0.68
N GLY A 59 -3.67 0.99 0.13
CA GLY A 59 -3.76 -0.42 0.54
C GLY A 59 -5.02 -0.72 1.35
N LEU A 60 -5.36 0.17 2.28
CA LEU A 60 -6.55 0.04 3.11
C LEU A 60 -7.84 0.11 2.27
N PHE A 61 -7.90 1.01 1.27
CA PHE A 61 -8.99 1.07 0.31
C PHE A 61 -9.16 -0.25 -0.46
N THR A 62 -8.06 -0.79 -0.97
CA THR A 62 -8.07 -2.06 -1.70
C THR A 62 -8.60 -3.20 -0.82
N LEU A 63 -8.04 -3.35 0.39
CA LEU A 63 -8.40 -4.42 1.32
C LEU A 63 -9.84 -4.30 1.82
N THR A 64 -10.28 -3.11 2.21
CA THR A 64 -11.66 -2.90 2.66
C THR A 64 -12.64 -3.15 1.52
N SER A 65 -12.30 -2.76 0.29
CA SER A 65 -13.12 -3.08 -0.88
C SER A 65 -13.27 -4.59 -1.07
N LEU A 66 -12.15 -5.34 -1.00
CA LEU A 66 -12.17 -6.80 -1.13
C LEU A 66 -12.95 -7.46 0.00
N PHE A 67 -12.76 -7.06 1.25
CA PHE A 67 -13.47 -7.61 2.40
C PHE A 67 -14.96 -7.29 2.37
N PHE A 68 -15.34 -6.05 2.07
CA PHE A 68 -16.75 -5.66 2.01
C PHE A 68 -17.47 -6.42 0.90
N TYR A 69 -16.82 -6.62 -0.25
CA TYR A 69 -17.36 -7.49 -1.30
C TYR A 69 -17.46 -8.94 -0.87
N HIS A 70 -16.39 -9.49 -0.30
CA HIS A 70 -16.36 -10.88 0.15
C HIS A 70 -17.44 -11.17 1.18
N TYR A 71 -17.63 -10.26 2.13
CA TYR A 71 -18.63 -10.39 3.19
C TYR A 71 -19.98 -9.75 2.85
N ARG A 72 -20.16 -9.30 1.59
CA ARG A 72 -21.44 -8.78 1.06
C ARG A 72 -21.95 -7.50 1.73
N ILE A 73 -21.05 -6.67 2.28
CA ILE A 73 -21.36 -5.38 2.90
C ILE A 73 -21.38 -4.31 1.78
N THR A 74 -22.50 -4.19 1.06
CA THR A 74 -22.57 -3.32 -0.13
C THR A 74 -23.72 -2.34 -0.12
N GLN A 75 -24.70 -2.54 0.76
CA GLN A 75 -25.86 -1.66 0.84
C GLN A 75 -25.58 -0.47 1.75
N LEU A 76 -25.79 0.73 1.25
CA LEU A 76 -25.65 1.96 2.04
C LEU A 76 -26.95 2.19 2.83
N ASN A 77 -26.97 1.79 4.09
CA ASN A 77 -28.04 2.07 5.03
C ASN A 77 -27.47 2.51 6.39
N ARG A 78 -28.29 2.98 7.29
CA ARG A 78 -27.86 3.48 8.62
C ARG A 78 -27.06 2.43 9.40
N LYS A 79 -27.47 1.17 9.33
CA LYS A 79 -26.77 0.07 10.04
C LYS A 79 -25.39 -0.20 9.47
N THR A 80 -25.24 -0.20 8.13
CA THR A 80 -23.93 -0.42 7.48
C THR A 80 -23.00 0.77 7.70
N VAL A 81 -23.50 2.01 7.71
CA VAL A 81 -22.68 3.19 8.02
C VAL A 81 -22.16 3.12 9.45
N LEU A 82 -23.01 2.81 10.43
CA LEU A 82 -22.59 2.62 11.82
C LEU A 82 -21.58 1.48 11.97
N ALA A 83 -21.78 0.38 11.24
CA ALA A 83 -20.84 -0.75 11.21
C ALA A 83 -19.46 -0.32 10.66
N VAL A 84 -19.44 0.47 9.59
CA VAL A 84 -18.20 0.98 8.97
C VAL A 84 -17.47 1.91 9.94
N ILE A 85 -18.17 2.82 10.59
CA ILE A 85 -17.57 3.70 11.61
C ILE A 85 -17.01 2.86 12.78
N GLY A 86 -17.76 1.88 13.27
CA GLY A 86 -17.30 0.96 14.32
C GLY A 86 -16.04 0.17 13.92
N LEU A 87 -15.99 -0.34 12.68
CA LEU A 87 -14.81 -1.02 12.14
C LEU A 87 -13.60 -0.06 12.01
N THR A 88 -13.85 1.19 11.64
CA THR A 88 -12.79 2.21 11.56
C THR A 88 -12.19 2.50 12.92
N LEU A 89 -13.04 2.73 13.93
CA LEU A 89 -12.60 2.94 15.31
C LEU A 89 -11.87 1.72 15.87
N PHE A 90 -12.39 0.52 15.61
CA PHE A 90 -11.74 -0.73 16.01
C PHE A 90 -10.33 -0.84 15.41
N LEU A 91 -10.18 -0.65 14.10
CA LEU A 91 -8.87 -0.75 13.44
C LEU A 91 -7.90 0.31 13.97
N TYR A 92 -8.38 1.56 14.14
CA TYR A 92 -7.56 2.64 14.68
C TYR A 92 -7.06 2.30 16.09
N THR A 93 -7.96 1.87 16.99
CA THR A 93 -7.60 1.49 18.36
C THR A 93 -6.65 0.29 18.39
N ALA A 94 -6.91 -0.73 17.56
CA ALA A 94 -6.03 -1.88 17.44
C ALA A 94 -4.62 -1.47 16.98
N ASN A 95 -4.51 -0.59 16.00
CA ASN A 95 -3.23 -0.08 15.53
C ASN A 95 -2.49 0.75 16.58
N MET A 96 -3.20 1.54 17.39
CA MET A 96 -2.62 2.27 18.53
C MET A 96 -2.06 1.32 19.57
N ILE A 97 -2.81 0.30 19.96
CA ILE A 97 -2.35 -0.73 20.91
C ILE A 97 -1.13 -1.49 20.37
N LEU A 98 -1.21 -1.96 19.13
CA LEU A 98 -0.09 -2.66 18.47
C LEU A 98 1.16 -1.77 18.36
N GLY A 99 0.97 -0.48 18.06
CA GLY A 99 2.06 0.50 18.01
C GLY A 99 2.72 0.71 19.37
N SER A 100 1.95 0.79 20.45
CA SER A 100 2.45 0.91 21.82
C SER A 100 3.24 -0.33 22.25
N LEU A 101 2.68 -1.52 22.02
CA LEU A 101 3.37 -2.79 22.30
C LEU A 101 4.65 -2.93 21.50
N LYS A 102 4.65 -2.52 20.23
CA LYS A 102 5.86 -2.46 19.41
C LYS A 102 6.91 -1.54 20.01
N ALA A 103 6.52 -0.33 20.41
CA ALA A 103 7.45 0.66 20.95
C ALA A 103 8.13 0.12 22.22
N GLU A 104 7.38 -0.50 23.13
CA GLU A 104 7.89 -1.12 24.34
C GLU A 104 8.83 -2.30 24.01
N TRP A 105 8.40 -3.23 23.16
CA TRP A 105 9.21 -4.37 22.77
C TRP A 105 10.49 -3.96 22.07
N LEU A 106 10.42 -3.00 21.10
CA LEU A 106 11.60 -2.50 20.41
C LEU A 106 12.56 -1.77 21.34
N SER A 107 12.09 -1.01 22.34
CA SER A 107 12.96 -0.32 23.28
C SER A 107 13.83 -1.30 24.07
N HIS A 108 13.25 -2.40 24.54
CA HIS A 108 14.00 -3.45 25.22
C HIS A 108 15.00 -4.17 24.30
N LEU A 109 14.57 -4.49 23.08
CA LEU A 109 15.41 -5.20 22.13
C LEU A 109 16.57 -4.34 21.62
N MET A 110 16.30 -3.05 21.33
CA MET A 110 17.34 -2.09 20.92
C MET A 110 18.38 -1.89 22.03
N ALA A 111 17.95 -1.79 23.30
CA ALA A 111 18.88 -1.69 24.43
C ALA A 111 19.83 -2.91 24.49
N LYS A 112 19.30 -4.12 24.25
CA LYS A 112 20.10 -5.34 24.18
C LYS A 112 21.07 -5.33 22.99
N MET A 113 20.58 -5.00 21.79
CA MET A 113 21.40 -4.96 20.57
C MET A 113 22.53 -3.93 20.66
N ILE A 114 22.28 -2.77 21.28
CA ILE A 114 23.31 -1.76 21.53
C ILE A 114 24.38 -2.30 22.51
N ALA A 115 23.94 -3.01 23.56
CA ALA A 115 24.87 -3.63 24.51
C ALA A 115 25.73 -4.72 23.85
N GLU A 116 25.20 -5.45 22.89
CA GLU A 116 25.87 -6.49 22.11
C GLU A 116 26.66 -5.93 20.89
N LYS A 117 26.69 -4.60 20.72
CA LYS A 117 27.34 -3.92 19.58
C LYS A 117 26.85 -4.39 18.20
N ALA A 118 25.55 -4.69 18.09
CA ALA A 118 24.93 -5.05 16.82
C ALA A 118 25.12 -3.96 15.76
N GLU A 119 25.22 -4.36 14.51
CA GLU A 119 25.34 -3.42 13.40
C GLU A 119 24.04 -2.61 13.23
N PHE A 120 24.17 -1.33 12.86
CA PHE A 120 23.02 -0.44 12.64
C PHE A 120 22.02 -0.98 11.59
N ALA A 121 22.54 -1.70 10.60
CA ALA A 121 21.76 -2.35 9.56
C ALA A 121 20.81 -3.42 10.13
N ASP A 122 21.27 -4.21 11.10
CA ASP A 122 20.45 -5.26 11.76
C ASP A 122 19.28 -4.64 12.53
N VAL A 123 19.55 -3.50 13.20
CA VAL A 123 18.51 -2.75 13.92
C VAL A 123 17.44 -2.25 12.95
N ILE A 124 17.83 -1.66 11.82
CA ILE A 124 16.89 -1.19 10.80
C ILE A 124 16.07 -2.36 10.22
N LEU A 125 16.73 -3.45 9.87
CA LEU A 125 16.08 -4.63 9.33
C LEU A 125 15.02 -5.18 10.31
N LEU A 126 15.36 -5.26 11.59
CA LEU A 126 14.47 -5.68 12.65
C LEU A 126 13.25 -4.76 12.77
N VAL A 127 13.46 -3.44 12.83
CA VAL A 127 12.37 -2.46 12.92
C VAL A 127 11.42 -2.60 11.71
N LYS A 128 11.97 -2.68 10.50
CA LYS A 128 11.15 -2.78 9.28
C LYS A 128 10.42 -4.11 9.15
N THR A 129 11.05 -5.22 9.55
CA THR A 129 10.39 -6.53 9.59
C THR A 129 9.24 -6.53 10.59
N THR A 130 9.42 -5.91 11.75
CA THR A 130 8.36 -5.74 12.75
C THR A 130 7.21 -4.90 12.21
N ASP A 131 7.48 -3.80 11.48
CA ASP A 131 6.46 -3.00 10.83
C ASP A 131 5.59 -3.82 9.88
N ILE A 132 6.21 -4.63 9.01
CA ILE A 132 5.47 -5.52 8.10
C ILE A 132 4.61 -6.52 8.87
N GLY A 133 5.16 -7.14 9.92
CA GLY A 133 4.42 -8.06 10.77
C GLY A 133 3.17 -7.43 11.38
N LEU A 134 3.29 -6.20 11.89
CA LEU A 134 2.16 -5.46 12.46
C LEU A 134 1.11 -5.08 11.41
N TYR A 135 1.52 -4.70 10.20
CA TYR A 135 0.56 -4.47 9.11
C TYR A 135 -0.22 -5.73 8.75
N LEU A 136 0.46 -6.88 8.67
CA LEU A 136 -0.20 -8.16 8.41
C LEU A 136 -1.21 -8.51 9.52
N ILE A 137 -0.83 -8.33 10.78
CA ILE A 137 -1.73 -8.53 11.92
C ILE A 137 -2.94 -7.60 11.83
N SER A 138 -2.74 -6.33 11.54
CA SER A 138 -3.81 -5.34 11.38
C SER A 138 -4.79 -5.73 10.27
N PHE A 139 -4.30 -6.24 9.15
CA PHE A 139 -5.13 -6.71 8.04
C PHE A 139 -5.94 -7.95 8.41
N VAL A 140 -5.33 -8.89 9.12
CA VAL A 140 -6.03 -10.09 9.62
C VAL A 140 -7.13 -9.67 10.61
N LEU A 141 -6.83 -8.77 11.55
CA LEU A 141 -7.80 -8.24 12.50
C LEU A 141 -8.97 -7.55 11.80
N LEU A 142 -8.69 -6.72 10.79
CA LEU A 142 -9.73 -6.10 9.97
C LEU A 142 -10.61 -7.13 9.26
N GLY A 143 -10.01 -8.16 8.70
CA GLY A 143 -10.73 -9.25 8.03
C GLY A 143 -11.65 -10.00 9.00
N ILE A 144 -11.15 -10.36 10.17
CA ILE A 144 -11.92 -11.03 11.23
C ILE A 144 -13.06 -10.14 11.72
N ALA A 145 -12.79 -8.88 12.04
CA ALA A 145 -13.80 -7.92 12.50
C ALA A 145 -14.89 -7.71 11.45
N THR A 146 -14.51 -7.55 10.17
CA THR A 146 -15.46 -7.41 9.07
C THR A 146 -16.36 -8.64 8.94
N ARG A 147 -15.80 -9.86 9.07
CA ARG A 147 -16.56 -11.11 9.07
C ARG A 147 -17.57 -11.17 10.21
N LEU A 148 -17.14 -10.81 11.43
CA LEU A 148 -18.00 -10.81 12.62
C LEU A 148 -19.15 -9.81 12.47
N VAL A 149 -18.86 -8.60 12.03
CA VAL A 149 -19.86 -7.55 11.77
C VAL A 149 -20.85 -7.99 10.70
N ALA A 150 -20.38 -8.56 9.58
CA ALA A 150 -21.25 -9.07 8.53
C ALA A 150 -22.18 -10.16 9.03
N LYS A 151 -21.64 -11.14 9.77
CA LYS A 151 -22.39 -12.32 10.25
C LYS A 151 -23.39 -11.96 11.35
N TYR A 152 -22.94 -11.25 12.39
CA TYR A 152 -23.71 -11.09 13.62
C TYR A 152 -24.52 -9.80 13.67
N TYR A 153 -23.99 -8.70 13.13
CA TYR A 153 -24.65 -7.39 13.20
C TYR A 153 -25.51 -7.11 11.95
N LEU A 154 -24.94 -7.27 10.76
CA LEU A 154 -25.63 -6.93 9.51
C LEU A 154 -26.52 -8.06 8.99
N LYS A 155 -26.26 -9.32 9.35
CA LYS A 155 -26.98 -10.52 8.92
C LYS A 155 -27.17 -10.56 7.41
N VAL A 156 -26.12 -10.29 6.65
CA VAL A 156 -26.17 -10.14 5.18
C VAL A 156 -26.39 -11.48 4.51
N SER A 157 -27.39 -11.56 3.64
CA SER A 157 -27.79 -12.79 2.96
C SER A 157 -27.54 -12.83 1.45
N HIS A 158 -27.40 -11.68 0.79
CA HIS A 158 -27.30 -11.62 -0.67
C HIS A 158 -25.93 -11.21 -1.18
N PRO A 159 -25.37 -11.87 -2.24
CA PRO A 159 -24.13 -11.47 -2.85
C PRO A 159 -24.24 -10.08 -3.49
N ALA A 160 -23.14 -9.32 -3.45
CA ALA A 160 -23.01 -8.12 -4.25
C ALA A 160 -22.83 -8.51 -5.72
N VAL A 161 -23.71 -8.07 -6.56
CA VAL A 161 -23.63 -8.28 -8.01
C VAL A 161 -23.09 -7.01 -8.65
N ILE A 162 -22.00 -7.14 -9.40
CA ILE A 162 -21.44 -6.06 -10.20
C ILE A 162 -22.30 -5.92 -11.47
N PRO A 163 -22.77 -4.70 -11.82
CA PRO A 163 -23.50 -4.48 -13.05
C PRO A 163 -22.68 -4.78 -14.30
N ASP A 164 -23.34 -5.25 -15.36
CA ASP A 164 -22.72 -5.42 -16.67
C ASP A 164 -22.06 -4.15 -17.16
N GLY A 165 -20.94 -4.27 -17.84
CA GLY A 165 -20.14 -3.17 -18.39
C GLY A 165 -19.33 -2.36 -17.35
N LYS A 166 -19.55 -2.57 -16.04
CA LYS A 166 -18.77 -1.91 -14.96
C LYS A 166 -17.72 -2.81 -14.33
N ALA A 167 -17.81 -4.10 -14.58
CA ALA A 167 -16.86 -5.06 -14.04
C ALA A 167 -15.40 -4.73 -14.40
N PRO A 168 -15.03 -4.40 -15.65
CA PRO A 168 -13.65 -4.08 -16.01
C PRO A 168 -13.09 -2.91 -15.20
N ASP A 169 -13.89 -1.87 -14.95
CA ASP A 169 -13.45 -0.68 -14.20
C ASP A 169 -13.19 -1.02 -12.73
N ILE A 170 -14.05 -1.82 -12.12
CA ILE A 170 -13.92 -2.24 -10.72
C ILE A 170 -12.70 -3.12 -10.54
N TYR A 171 -12.53 -4.13 -11.40
CA TYR A 171 -11.37 -5.01 -11.35
C TYR A 171 -10.06 -4.25 -11.59
N ALA A 172 -10.04 -3.38 -12.61
CA ALA A 172 -8.85 -2.60 -12.95
C ALA A 172 -8.46 -1.63 -11.83
N LEU A 173 -9.44 -0.98 -11.18
CA LEU A 173 -9.18 -0.08 -10.05
C LEU A 173 -8.60 -0.84 -8.85
N LEU A 174 -9.20 -1.95 -8.46
CA LEU A 174 -8.72 -2.75 -7.34
C LEU A 174 -7.35 -3.37 -7.63
N PHE A 175 -7.12 -3.83 -8.87
CA PHE A 175 -5.82 -4.34 -9.29
C PHE A 175 -4.75 -3.26 -9.23
N SER A 176 -5.01 -2.08 -9.83
CA SER A 176 -4.03 -1.00 -9.89
C SER A 176 -3.70 -0.45 -8.50
N CYS A 177 -4.69 -0.19 -7.65
CA CYS A 177 -4.46 0.26 -6.28
C CYS A 177 -3.69 -0.78 -5.45
N GLY A 178 -4.04 -2.07 -5.57
CA GLY A 178 -3.37 -3.15 -4.86
C GLY A 178 -1.92 -3.32 -5.30
N MET A 179 -1.67 -3.31 -6.61
CA MET A 179 -0.32 -3.44 -7.16
C MET A 179 0.56 -2.25 -6.81
N VAL A 180 0.05 -1.02 -6.97
CA VAL A 180 0.78 0.20 -6.63
C VAL A 180 1.12 0.22 -5.14
N TYR A 181 0.16 -0.11 -4.27
CA TYR A 181 0.41 -0.22 -2.83
C TYR A 181 1.56 -1.18 -2.52
N LEU A 182 1.51 -2.41 -3.06
CA LEU A 182 2.54 -3.41 -2.80
C LEU A 182 3.91 -2.98 -3.35
N MET A 183 3.98 -2.43 -4.56
CA MET A 183 5.23 -1.95 -5.14
C MET A 183 5.85 -0.82 -4.33
N TRP A 184 5.04 0.15 -3.88
CA TRP A 184 5.53 1.23 -3.03
C TRP A 184 6.00 0.74 -1.67
N MET A 185 5.26 -0.17 -1.02
CA MET A 185 5.65 -0.74 0.27
C MET A 185 6.97 -1.52 0.17
N ILE A 186 7.14 -2.31 -0.89
CA ILE A 186 8.38 -3.06 -1.13
C ILE A 186 9.53 -2.11 -1.46
N ALA A 187 9.30 -1.09 -2.28
CA ALA A 187 10.33 -0.08 -2.58
C ALA A 187 10.79 0.65 -1.32
N LEU A 188 9.86 1.08 -0.45
CA LEU A 188 10.19 1.70 0.83
C LEU A 188 10.98 0.76 1.76
N PHE A 189 10.57 -0.51 1.81
CA PHE A 189 11.29 -1.52 2.60
C PHE A 189 12.71 -1.73 2.07
N LEU A 190 12.87 -1.98 0.78
CA LEU A 190 14.18 -2.19 0.15
C LEU A 190 15.10 -0.96 0.31
N THR A 191 14.56 0.24 0.10
CA THR A 191 15.32 1.48 0.32
C THR A 191 15.83 1.55 1.76
N ALA A 192 14.96 1.31 2.74
CA ALA A 192 15.34 1.35 4.15
C ALA A 192 16.42 0.31 4.52
N VAL A 193 16.35 -0.89 3.91
CA VAL A 193 17.33 -1.97 4.15
C VAL A 193 18.66 -1.69 3.47
N ILE A 194 18.66 -1.13 2.26
CA ILE A 194 19.87 -0.95 1.45
C ILE A 194 20.62 0.35 1.83
N THR A 195 19.90 1.39 2.24
CA THR A 195 20.51 2.72 2.56
C THR A 195 21.70 2.65 3.51
N PRO A 196 21.71 1.84 4.59
CA PRO A 196 22.86 1.77 5.50
C PRO A 196 24.15 1.27 4.85
N TYR A 197 24.05 0.52 3.75
CA TYR A 197 25.21 -0.07 3.06
C TYR A 197 25.73 0.79 1.92
N LEU A 198 25.09 1.92 1.61
CA LEU A 198 25.51 2.77 0.49
C LEU A 198 26.23 4.03 1.00
N PRO A 199 27.47 4.29 0.54
CA PRO A 199 28.17 5.54 0.84
C PRO A 199 27.37 6.72 0.28
N GLY A 200 27.02 7.67 1.16
CA GLY A 200 26.23 8.85 0.81
C GLY A 200 24.72 8.68 0.90
N GLY A 201 24.25 7.49 1.25
CA GLY A 201 22.81 7.18 1.36
C GLY A 201 22.08 7.16 0.01
N ILE A 202 20.89 6.62 0.00
CA ILE A 202 19.95 6.79 -1.13
C ILE A 202 19.12 8.03 -0.82
N PRO A 203 18.96 8.99 -1.77
CA PRO A 203 18.00 10.07 -1.59
C PRO A 203 16.65 9.45 -1.22
N ALA A 204 16.01 9.95 -0.16
CA ALA A 204 14.70 9.45 0.23
C ALA A 204 13.79 9.43 -1.00
N PRO A 205 13.17 8.28 -1.33
CA PRO A 205 12.27 8.24 -2.46
C PRO A 205 11.15 9.24 -2.19
N LEU A 206 10.48 9.70 -3.21
CA LEU A 206 9.39 10.69 -3.31
C LEU A 206 8.45 10.86 -2.08
N SER A 207 8.70 10.12 -0.99
CA SER A 207 7.91 10.08 0.24
C SER A 207 8.07 11.30 1.17
N ASP A 208 8.94 12.24 0.86
CA ASP A 208 9.17 13.40 1.74
C ASP A 208 8.10 14.49 1.58
N ASN A 209 7.25 14.38 0.56
CA ASN A 209 6.19 15.35 0.28
C ASN A 209 4.88 14.64 -0.09
N ALA A 210 3.80 14.99 0.62
CA ALA A 210 2.47 14.42 0.36
C ALA A 210 1.97 14.68 -1.07
N TYR A 211 2.26 15.83 -1.65
CA TYR A 211 1.81 16.17 -3.01
C TYR A 211 2.50 15.31 -4.07
N THR A 212 3.80 15.14 -3.99
CA THR A 212 4.56 14.29 -4.93
C THR A 212 4.17 12.82 -4.79
N THR A 213 3.96 12.35 -3.57
CA THR A 213 3.47 10.99 -3.31
C THR A 213 2.07 10.79 -3.88
N ALA A 214 1.14 11.74 -3.63
CA ALA A 214 -0.21 11.67 -4.18
C ALA A 214 -0.20 11.65 -5.72
N ALA A 215 0.58 12.53 -6.35
CA ALA A 215 0.75 12.56 -7.80
C ALA A 215 1.32 11.24 -8.33
N GLY A 216 2.37 10.71 -7.71
CA GLY A 216 2.97 9.43 -8.06
C GLY A 216 1.99 8.25 -7.96
N LEU A 217 1.21 8.18 -6.88
CA LEU A 217 0.18 7.16 -6.69
C LEU A 217 -0.92 7.26 -7.76
N LEU A 218 -1.43 8.48 -8.01
CA LEU A 218 -2.49 8.70 -8.99
C LEU A 218 -2.04 8.38 -10.41
N ILE A 219 -0.86 8.82 -10.80
CA ILE A 219 -0.29 8.55 -12.13
C ILE A 219 -0.05 7.05 -12.29
N SER A 220 0.58 6.39 -11.32
CA SER A 220 0.87 4.96 -11.37
C SER A 220 -0.42 4.13 -11.42
N CYS A 221 -1.39 4.42 -10.55
CA CYS A 221 -2.70 3.77 -10.59
C CYS A 221 -3.43 4.00 -11.92
N GLY A 222 -3.41 5.23 -12.44
CA GLY A 222 -4.06 5.58 -13.71
C GLY A 222 -3.47 4.84 -14.90
N ILE A 223 -2.14 4.80 -15.02
CA ILE A 223 -1.45 4.09 -16.11
C ILE A 223 -1.75 2.59 -16.06
N ILE A 224 -1.59 1.96 -14.89
CA ILE A 224 -1.86 0.51 -14.73
C ILE A 224 -3.34 0.24 -15.02
N PHE A 225 -4.25 1.07 -14.50
CA PHE A 225 -5.69 0.95 -14.75
C PHE A 225 -6.02 0.90 -16.26
N ILE A 226 -5.50 1.85 -17.03
CA ILE A 226 -5.74 1.93 -18.47
C ILE A 226 -5.23 0.68 -19.18
N VAL A 227 -4.03 0.22 -18.83
CA VAL A 227 -3.37 -0.94 -19.49
C VAL A 227 -4.10 -2.25 -19.21
N VAL A 228 -4.58 -2.47 -17.99
CA VAL A 228 -5.17 -3.77 -17.59
C VAL A 228 -6.68 -3.83 -17.80
N ARG A 229 -7.39 -2.70 -17.85
CA ARG A 229 -8.85 -2.61 -17.93
C ARG A 229 -9.45 -3.53 -19.01
N GLN A 230 -8.85 -3.56 -20.19
CA GLN A 230 -9.34 -4.35 -21.32
C GLN A 230 -9.20 -5.86 -21.14
N LYS A 231 -8.48 -6.33 -20.13
CA LYS A 231 -8.23 -7.76 -19.87
C LYS A 231 -9.22 -8.36 -18.89
N PHE A 232 -10.00 -7.52 -18.21
CA PHE A 232 -11.01 -7.98 -17.28
C PHE A 232 -12.36 -8.30 -17.95
N PRO A 233 -13.16 -9.20 -17.36
CA PRO A 233 -14.45 -9.62 -17.94
C PRO A 233 -15.42 -8.44 -18.01
N VAL A 234 -16.11 -8.30 -19.13
CA VAL A 234 -17.15 -7.27 -19.35
C VAL A 234 -18.46 -7.66 -18.67
N ALA A 235 -18.74 -8.97 -18.59
CA ALA A 235 -19.93 -9.49 -17.96
C ALA A 235 -19.90 -9.19 -16.45
N GLY A 236 -21.01 -8.67 -15.94
CA GLY A 236 -21.22 -8.47 -14.52
C GLY A 236 -21.32 -9.80 -13.76
N GLY A 237 -21.47 -9.73 -12.47
CA GLY A 237 -21.57 -10.91 -11.63
C GLY A 237 -20.91 -10.73 -10.28
N ILE A 238 -20.53 -11.83 -9.65
CA ILE A 238 -19.83 -11.81 -8.37
C ILE A 238 -18.34 -11.53 -8.60
N LEU A 239 -17.76 -10.62 -7.80
CA LEU A 239 -16.34 -10.29 -7.88
C LEU A 239 -15.47 -11.54 -7.62
N GLN A 240 -14.64 -11.89 -8.57
CA GLN A 240 -13.70 -13.00 -8.47
C GLN A 240 -12.46 -12.58 -7.70
N ILE A 241 -12.54 -12.59 -6.36
CA ILE A 241 -11.49 -12.07 -5.48
C ILE A 241 -10.19 -12.88 -5.59
N ARG A 242 -10.30 -14.23 -5.65
CA ARG A 242 -9.11 -15.11 -5.70
C ARG A 242 -8.23 -14.83 -6.92
N PRO A 243 -8.72 -14.89 -8.17
CA PRO A 243 -7.90 -14.59 -9.34
C PRO A 243 -7.41 -13.13 -9.32
N LEU A 244 -8.16 -12.18 -8.79
CA LEU A 244 -7.72 -10.79 -8.67
C LEU A 244 -6.53 -10.66 -7.72
N VAL A 245 -6.61 -11.22 -6.50
CA VAL A 245 -5.51 -11.17 -5.52
C VAL A 245 -4.27 -11.90 -6.06
N ILE A 246 -4.43 -13.08 -6.65
CA ILE A 246 -3.32 -13.82 -7.25
C ILE A 246 -2.69 -13.00 -8.39
N SER A 247 -3.48 -12.35 -9.23
CA SER A 247 -2.97 -11.50 -10.32
C SER A 247 -2.15 -10.32 -9.79
N VAL A 248 -2.62 -9.65 -8.72
CA VAL A 248 -1.90 -8.54 -8.07
C VAL A 248 -0.56 -9.04 -7.52
N LEU A 249 -0.57 -10.12 -6.74
CA LEU A 249 0.64 -10.67 -6.13
C LEU A 249 1.64 -11.14 -7.19
N LEU A 250 1.18 -11.91 -8.17
CA LEU A 250 2.04 -12.44 -9.23
C LEU A 250 2.63 -11.31 -10.09
N SER A 251 1.83 -10.32 -10.47
CA SER A 251 2.33 -9.15 -11.23
C SER A 251 3.36 -8.37 -10.42
N THR A 252 3.13 -8.16 -9.13
CA THR A 252 4.08 -7.46 -8.25
C THR A 252 5.38 -8.22 -8.13
N VAL A 253 5.34 -9.53 -7.84
CA VAL A 253 6.55 -10.37 -7.69
C VAL A 253 7.34 -10.40 -8.99
N LEU A 254 6.70 -10.66 -10.13
CA LEU A 254 7.37 -10.71 -11.42
C LEU A 254 7.99 -9.35 -11.79
N SER A 255 7.28 -8.25 -11.53
CA SER A 255 7.81 -6.89 -11.77
C SER A 255 9.06 -6.63 -10.94
N ILE A 256 9.06 -6.99 -9.67
CA ILE A 256 10.22 -6.82 -8.77
C ILE A 256 11.41 -7.68 -9.26
N LEU A 257 11.16 -8.94 -9.62
CA LEU A 257 12.21 -9.82 -10.13
C LEU A 257 12.84 -9.25 -11.41
N VAL A 258 12.02 -8.73 -12.33
CA VAL A 258 12.51 -8.08 -13.55
C VAL A 258 13.29 -6.82 -13.24
N MET A 259 12.79 -5.96 -12.34
CA MET A 259 13.51 -4.76 -11.93
C MET A 259 14.85 -5.09 -11.27
N ALA A 260 14.88 -6.09 -10.40
CA ALA A 260 16.12 -6.58 -9.79
C ALA A 260 17.11 -7.13 -10.83
N ALA A 261 16.63 -7.90 -11.82
CA ALA A 261 17.46 -8.42 -12.89
C ALA A 261 18.04 -7.30 -13.78
N ILE A 262 17.23 -6.28 -14.14
CA ILE A 262 17.71 -5.11 -14.89
C ILE A 262 18.79 -4.37 -14.09
N THR A 263 18.52 -4.10 -12.81
CA THR A 263 19.48 -3.40 -11.94
C THR A 263 20.79 -4.19 -11.80
N ALA A 264 20.70 -5.48 -11.49
CA ALA A 264 21.89 -6.35 -11.38
C ALA A 264 22.67 -6.44 -12.69
N GLY A 265 21.97 -6.62 -13.82
CA GLY A 265 22.57 -6.64 -15.16
C GLY A 265 23.30 -5.34 -15.49
N THR A 266 22.70 -4.19 -15.15
CA THR A 266 23.32 -2.89 -15.39
C THR A 266 24.56 -2.69 -14.50
N VAL A 267 24.46 -3.01 -13.21
CA VAL A 267 25.63 -2.95 -12.30
C VAL A 267 26.75 -3.83 -12.81
N TYR A 268 26.43 -5.05 -13.24
CA TYR A 268 27.42 -5.97 -13.81
C TYR A 268 28.08 -5.43 -15.08
N MET A 269 27.31 -4.85 -16.00
CA MET A 269 27.83 -4.23 -17.23
C MET A 269 28.72 -3.02 -16.93
N VAL A 270 28.33 -2.17 -15.97
CA VAL A 270 29.14 -1.03 -15.53
C VAL A 270 30.47 -1.48 -14.93
N LEU A 271 30.46 -2.55 -14.12
CA LEU A 271 31.68 -3.13 -13.54
C LEU A 271 32.60 -3.71 -14.62
N LEU A 272 32.07 -4.43 -15.61
CA LEU A 272 32.85 -5.04 -16.69
C LEU A 272 33.51 -3.98 -17.61
N THR A 273 32.79 -2.91 -17.90
CA THR A 273 33.25 -1.90 -18.85
C THR A 273 34.12 -0.81 -18.19
N SER A 274 34.33 -0.88 -16.88
CA SER A 274 35.00 0.18 -16.09
C SER A 274 34.43 1.59 -16.33
N SER A 275 33.19 1.64 -16.82
CA SER A 275 32.54 2.84 -17.36
C SER A 275 31.74 3.64 -16.32
N PHE A 276 32.11 3.56 -15.03
CA PHE A 276 31.46 4.37 -13.97
C PHE A 276 31.42 5.88 -14.31
N ARG A 277 32.39 6.36 -15.11
CA ARG A 277 32.44 7.78 -15.52
C ARG A 277 31.36 8.15 -16.54
N HIS A 278 30.76 7.18 -17.21
CA HIS A 278 29.77 7.40 -18.29
C HIS A 278 28.34 7.01 -17.89
N PHE A 279 28.12 6.46 -16.67
CA PHE A 279 26.78 6.17 -16.18
C PHE A 279 26.15 7.47 -15.67
N GLY A 280 25.30 8.05 -16.50
CA GLY A 280 24.69 9.33 -16.25
C GLY A 280 23.16 9.27 -16.03
N VAL A 281 22.56 10.42 -16.00
CA VAL A 281 21.11 10.60 -15.79
C VAL A 281 20.31 9.95 -16.94
N THR A 282 20.86 9.93 -18.15
CA THR A 282 20.20 9.35 -19.35
C THR A 282 20.02 7.85 -19.21
N GLU A 283 21.04 7.12 -18.76
CA GLU A 283 21.02 5.67 -18.55
C GLU A 283 20.03 5.32 -17.45
N LEU A 284 19.98 6.10 -16.38
CA LEU A 284 19.02 5.94 -15.29
C LEU A 284 17.58 6.10 -15.81
N TRP A 285 17.30 7.11 -16.63
CA TRP A 285 15.98 7.30 -17.23
C TRP A 285 15.61 6.16 -18.18
N MET A 286 16.53 5.68 -19.00
CA MET A 286 16.30 4.53 -19.88
C MET A 286 15.96 3.28 -19.10
N MET A 287 16.71 2.96 -18.02
CA MET A 287 16.40 1.82 -17.15
C MET A 287 15.03 1.95 -16.51
N THR A 288 14.70 3.14 -16.04
CA THR A 288 13.38 3.41 -15.43
C THR A 288 12.27 3.22 -16.47
N ALA A 289 12.43 3.74 -17.68
CA ALA A 289 11.43 3.59 -18.74
C ALA A 289 11.24 2.12 -19.16
N VAL A 290 12.33 1.36 -19.30
CA VAL A 290 12.27 -0.09 -19.58
C VAL A 290 11.59 -0.86 -18.45
N SER A 291 11.93 -0.55 -17.20
CA SER A 291 11.30 -1.17 -16.02
C SER A 291 9.80 -0.91 -15.97
N ILE A 292 9.37 0.32 -16.23
CA ILE A 292 7.95 0.68 -16.30
C ILE A 292 7.26 -0.09 -17.44
N ALA A 293 7.82 -0.08 -18.64
CA ALA A 293 7.25 -0.78 -19.79
C ALA A 293 7.08 -2.27 -19.54
N LEU A 294 8.09 -2.94 -18.96
CA LEU A 294 8.02 -4.36 -18.60
C LEU A 294 7.01 -4.62 -17.48
N THR A 295 6.93 -3.77 -16.47
CA THR A 295 5.91 -3.86 -15.41
C THR A 295 4.50 -3.79 -15.98
N LEU A 296 4.24 -2.89 -16.91
CA LEU A 296 2.94 -2.75 -17.58
C LEU A 296 2.64 -3.96 -18.47
N TRP A 297 3.63 -4.46 -19.19
CA TRP A 297 3.49 -5.67 -20.01
C TRP A 297 3.19 -6.91 -19.15
N ILE A 298 3.92 -7.11 -18.05
CA ILE A 298 3.68 -8.19 -17.08
C ILE A 298 2.27 -8.10 -16.52
N SER A 299 1.85 -6.94 -16.07
CA SER A 299 0.52 -6.71 -15.51
C SER A 299 -0.58 -7.09 -16.50
N ARG A 300 -0.42 -6.68 -17.77
CA ARG A 300 -1.33 -7.02 -18.86
C ARG A 300 -1.34 -8.52 -19.19
N ALA A 301 -0.17 -9.14 -19.21
CA ALA A 301 -0.03 -10.58 -19.51
C ALA A 301 -0.66 -11.43 -18.40
N VAL A 302 -0.32 -11.16 -17.14
CA VAL A 302 -0.85 -11.88 -15.97
C VAL A 302 -2.37 -11.77 -15.89
N THR A 303 -2.92 -10.56 -16.00
CA THR A 303 -4.37 -10.37 -15.98
C THR A 303 -5.04 -11.06 -17.16
N GLY A 304 -4.43 -11.02 -18.36
CA GLY A 304 -4.93 -11.72 -19.54
C GLY A 304 -4.96 -13.24 -19.40
N VAL A 305 -4.02 -13.84 -18.68
CA VAL A 305 -4.01 -15.28 -18.39
C VAL A 305 -5.02 -15.65 -17.32
N MET A 306 -5.07 -14.90 -16.22
CA MET A 306 -5.89 -15.20 -15.06
C MET A 306 -7.41 -15.01 -15.31
N PHE A 307 -7.78 -14.13 -16.25
CA PHE A 307 -9.17 -13.84 -16.60
C PHE A 307 -9.54 -14.30 -18.01
N ARG A 308 -8.69 -15.12 -18.66
CA ARG A 308 -9.11 -15.86 -19.88
C ARG A 308 -10.24 -16.83 -19.51
N ARG A 309 -11.35 -16.63 -20.16
CA ARG A 309 -12.40 -17.65 -20.28
C ARG A 309 -12.24 -18.41 -21.57
#